data_ed530707edda2024e337c6d63ffaa049
#
_entry.id   ed530707edda2024e337c6d63ffaa049
#
_cell.length_a   1.000
_cell.length_b   1.000
_cell.length_c   1.000
_cell.angle_alpha   90.00
_cell.angle_beta   90.00
_cell.angle_gamma   90.00
#
_symmetry.space_group_name_H-M   'P 1'
#
loop_
_entity.id
_entity.type
_entity.pdbx_description
1 polymer ?
#
loop_
_entity_poly.entity_id
_entity_poly.type
_entity_poly.pdbx_seq_one_letter_code
_entity_poly.pdbx_strand_id
1 'polypeptide(L)'
;LFAGIWAPLGLVLTFARLQGWIAVPSAFGPLAWHFHEMLYGYVAAAIAGFLLTAIPNWTGRMPLHGMPLLALASLWLAGRLAMASSGLIGAGLAGIVDVTFLAALVALVLREIISGGNWRNLPVAGIVGLFALSNLLSHAEALDWLPDDGLGKRLGIAVVIALISLIGGRITPSFTRNWLVKQEANSLPAQFGVVDRLALALTLTAVLVWVAAPDTSVGAILLAAAALASILRLVRWQGSATRCEPLLLVL
;
A
#
# COMPACT_ATOMS: atom_id res chain seq x y z
N LEU A 1 2.48 -13.93 4.03
CA LEU A 1 1.48 -14.98 4.04
C LEU A 1 0.05 -14.42 4.01
N PHE A 2 -0.39 -13.64 5.02
CA PHE A 2 -1.77 -13.12 5.10
C PHE A 2 -2.19 -12.34 3.87
N ALA A 3 -1.36 -11.43 3.37
CA ALA A 3 -1.65 -10.67 2.16
C ALA A 3 -1.85 -11.60 0.94
N GLY A 4 -0.96 -12.57 0.74
CA GLY A 4 -1.04 -13.50 -0.39
C GLY A 4 -2.27 -14.43 -0.35
N ILE A 5 -2.80 -14.73 0.83
CA ILE A 5 -4.04 -15.49 0.99
C ILE A 5 -5.25 -14.58 0.80
N TRP A 6 -5.21 -13.36 1.37
CA TRP A 6 -6.35 -12.46 1.37
C TRP A 6 -6.68 -11.88 -0.01
N ALA A 7 -5.67 -11.64 -0.85
CA ALA A 7 -5.88 -11.11 -2.19
C ALA A 7 -6.82 -12.01 -3.04
N PRO A 8 -6.51 -13.30 -3.28
CA PRO A 8 -7.40 -14.18 -4.04
C PRO A 8 -8.71 -14.47 -3.29
N LEU A 9 -8.67 -14.64 -1.95
CA LEU A 9 -9.87 -14.89 -1.17
C LEU A 9 -10.85 -13.72 -1.23
N GLY A 10 -10.38 -12.48 -1.04
CA GLY A 10 -11.21 -11.29 -1.12
C GLY A 10 -11.82 -11.09 -2.51
N LEU A 11 -11.08 -11.41 -3.58
CA LEU A 11 -11.59 -11.37 -4.95
C LEU A 11 -12.71 -12.42 -5.16
N VAL A 12 -12.48 -13.66 -4.74
CA VAL A 12 -13.46 -14.74 -4.85
C VAL A 12 -14.73 -14.44 -4.05
N LEU A 13 -14.57 -13.96 -2.81
CA LEU A 13 -15.71 -13.58 -1.97
C LEU A 13 -16.51 -12.43 -2.60
N THR A 14 -15.83 -11.43 -3.16
CA THR A 14 -16.51 -10.33 -3.86
C THR A 14 -17.31 -10.83 -5.05
N PHE A 15 -16.70 -11.67 -5.89
CA PHE A 15 -17.39 -12.23 -7.05
C PHE A 15 -18.61 -13.07 -6.63
N ALA A 16 -18.46 -13.93 -5.62
CA ALA A 16 -19.56 -14.73 -5.10
C ALA A 16 -20.70 -13.87 -4.53
N ARG A 17 -20.39 -12.75 -3.88
CA ARG A 17 -21.38 -11.76 -3.41
C ARG A 17 -22.09 -11.06 -4.57
N LEU A 18 -21.35 -10.65 -5.60
CA LEU A 18 -21.92 -10.00 -6.79
C LEU A 18 -22.88 -10.90 -7.56
N GLN A 19 -22.58 -12.22 -7.61
CA GLN A 19 -23.42 -13.22 -8.22
C GLN A 19 -24.60 -13.67 -7.33
N GLY A 20 -24.65 -13.19 -6.07
CA GLY A 20 -25.68 -13.63 -5.12
C GLY A 20 -25.50 -15.06 -4.61
N TRP A 21 -24.34 -15.70 -4.82
CA TRP A 21 -24.08 -17.07 -4.35
C TRP A 21 -23.89 -17.15 -2.84
N ILE A 22 -23.39 -16.08 -2.24
CA ILE A 22 -23.20 -15.96 -0.79
C ILE A 22 -23.75 -14.63 -0.28
N ALA A 23 -24.30 -14.64 0.94
CA ALA A 23 -24.65 -13.46 1.68
C ALA A 23 -23.63 -13.24 2.80
N VAL A 24 -22.85 -12.15 2.73
CA VAL A 24 -21.98 -11.71 3.81
C VAL A 24 -22.72 -10.62 4.56
N PRO A 25 -22.90 -10.70 5.90
CA PRO A 25 -23.65 -9.73 6.70
C PRO A 25 -22.83 -8.44 6.92
N SER A 26 -22.39 -7.83 5.83
CA SER A 26 -21.67 -6.56 5.82
C SER A 26 -22.61 -5.40 5.55
N ALA A 27 -22.46 -4.31 6.28
CA ALA A 27 -23.15 -3.04 6.02
C ALA A 27 -22.73 -2.41 4.68
N PHE A 28 -21.58 -2.84 4.13
CA PHE A 28 -21.04 -2.33 2.88
C PHE A 28 -21.53 -3.18 1.70
N GLY A 29 -21.97 -2.53 0.62
CA GLY A 29 -22.27 -3.21 -0.63
C GLY A 29 -21.04 -3.95 -1.19
N PRO A 30 -21.25 -4.95 -2.11
CA PRO A 30 -20.15 -5.82 -2.56
C PRO A 30 -18.93 -5.08 -3.12
N LEU A 31 -19.12 -4.04 -3.92
CA LEU A 31 -18.03 -3.25 -4.50
C LEU A 31 -17.31 -2.36 -3.48
N ALA A 32 -18.06 -1.71 -2.58
CA ALA A 32 -17.47 -0.91 -1.51
C ALA A 32 -16.65 -1.79 -0.56
N TRP A 33 -17.18 -2.97 -0.21
CA TRP A 33 -16.48 -3.96 0.59
C TRP A 33 -15.22 -4.46 -0.12
N HIS A 34 -15.31 -4.80 -1.41
CA HIS A 34 -14.15 -5.21 -2.21
C HIS A 34 -13.05 -4.17 -2.20
N PHE A 35 -13.41 -2.92 -2.48
CA PHE A 35 -12.45 -1.82 -2.49
C PHE A 35 -11.74 -1.69 -1.14
N HIS A 36 -12.50 -1.72 -0.06
CA HIS A 36 -11.98 -1.64 1.29
C HIS A 36 -11.04 -2.82 1.60
N GLU A 37 -11.44 -4.04 1.28
CA GLU A 37 -10.66 -5.24 1.56
C GLU A 37 -9.39 -5.35 0.72
N MET A 38 -9.41 -4.85 -0.53
CA MET A 38 -8.19 -4.81 -1.33
C MET A 38 -7.22 -3.74 -0.84
N LEU A 39 -7.71 -2.58 -0.46
CA LEU A 39 -6.87 -1.48 -0.04
C LEU A 39 -6.40 -1.64 1.42
N TYR A 40 -7.32 -1.79 2.37
CA TYR A 40 -7.02 -1.81 3.80
C TYR A 40 -6.89 -3.23 4.38
N GLY A 41 -7.34 -4.23 3.67
CA GLY A 41 -7.08 -5.63 4.00
C GLY A 41 -5.78 -6.14 3.39
N TYR A 42 -5.75 -6.28 2.08
CA TYR A 42 -4.61 -6.87 1.35
C TYR A 42 -3.37 -5.97 1.35
N VAL A 43 -3.50 -4.73 0.84
CA VAL A 43 -2.32 -3.84 0.70
C VAL A 43 -1.78 -3.46 2.08
N ALA A 44 -2.64 -3.23 3.08
CA ALA A 44 -2.20 -2.97 4.45
C ALA A 44 -1.37 -4.12 5.04
N ALA A 45 -1.78 -5.37 4.82
CA ALA A 45 -1.01 -6.54 5.24
C ALA A 45 0.33 -6.67 4.47
N ALA A 46 0.36 -6.30 3.19
CA ALA A 46 1.58 -6.29 2.38
C ALA A 46 2.56 -5.22 2.89
N ILE A 47 2.08 -4.00 3.15
CA ILE A 47 2.87 -2.91 3.74
C ILE A 47 3.43 -3.33 5.11
N ALA A 48 2.60 -3.91 5.99
CA ALA A 48 3.05 -4.40 7.29
C ALA A 48 4.15 -5.46 7.14
N GLY A 49 3.94 -6.45 6.27
CA GLY A 49 4.94 -7.50 6.00
C GLY A 49 6.27 -6.93 5.51
N PHE A 50 6.22 -5.98 4.58
CA PHE A 50 7.42 -5.27 4.11
C PHE A 50 8.11 -4.50 5.24
N LEU A 51 7.39 -3.71 6.00
CA LEU A 51 7.98 -2.88 7.06
C LEU A 51 8.57 -3.72 8.19
N LEU A 52 7.90 -4.80 8.59
CA LEU A 52 8.39 -5.71 9.62
C LEU A 52 9.73 -6.38 9.24
N THR A 53 10.02 -6.52 7.94
CA THR A 53 11.31 -7.03 7.45
C THR A 53 12.33 -5.92 7.17
N ALA A 54 11.89 -4.73 6.78
CA ALA A 54 12.76 -3.63 6.42
C ALA A 54 13.28 -2.84 7.65
N ILE A 55 12.42 -2.60 8.64
CA ILE A 55 12.75 -1.81 9.83
C ILE A 55 13.95 -2.37 10.60
N PRO A 56 14.08 -3.69 10.87
CA PRO A 56 15.25 -4.26 11.52
C PRO A 56 16.56 -3.92 10.80
N ASN A 57 16.55 -3.97 9.45
CA ASN A 57 17.72 -3.62 8.64
C ASN A 57 18.07 -2.12 8.72
N TRP A 58 17.08 -1.27 8.96
CA TRP A 58 17.28 0.18 9.04
C TRP A 58 17.71 0.65 10.42
N THR A 59 17.25 -0.04 11.47
CA THR A 59 17.43 0.37 12.86
C THR A 59 18.49 -0.43 13.60
N GLY A 60 18.92 -1.58 13.04
CA GLY A 60 19.80 -2.53 13.72
C GLY A 60 19.14 -3.27 14.89
N ARG A 61 17.82 -3.14 15.06
CA ARG A 61 17.05 -3.76 16.14
C ARG A 61 16.58 -5.16 15.73
N MET A 62 16.23 -5.96 16.73
CA MET A 62 15.67 -7.29 16.50
C MET A 62 14.31 -7.20 15.80
N PRO A 63 14.01 -8.12 14.86
CA PRO A 63 12.69 -8.21 14.25
C PRO A 63 11.57 -8.41 15.27
N LEU A 64 10.40 -7.85 14.99
CA LEU A 64 9.22 -8.12 15.80
C LEU A 64 8.86 -9.60 15.69
N HIS A 65 8.77 -10.30 16.83
CA HIS A 65 8.47 -11.73 16.91
C HIS A 65 7.60 -12.07 18.13
N GLY A 66 7.11 -13.31 18.17
CA GLY A 66 6.33 -13.82 19.31
C GLY A 66 4.99 -13.10 19.50
N MET A 67 4.62 -12.85 20.76
CA MET A 67 3.31 -12.30 21.13
C MET A 67 2.98 -10.93 20.49
N PRO A 68 3.92 -9.96 20.39
CA PRO A 68 3.62 -8.69 19.70
C PRO A 68 3.29 -8.86 18.21
N LEU A 69 3.96 -9.77 17.51
CA LEU A 69 3.64 -10.07 16.11
C LEU A 69 2.28 -10.77 16.01
N LEU A 70 1.99 -11.71 16.92
CA LEU A 70 0.69 -12.38 16.97
C LEU A 70 -0.44 -11.37 17.26
N ALA A 71 -0.24 -10.44 18.18
CA ALA A 71 -1.22 -9.40 18.48
C ALA A 71 -1.52 -8.51 17.26
N LEU A 72 -0.48 -8.10 16.53
CA LEU A 72 -0.66 -7.30 15.29
C LEU A 72 -1.43 -8.09 14.22
N ALA A 73 -1.09 -9.37 14.04
CA ALA A 73 -1.79 -10.27 13.11
C ALA A 73 -3.25 -10.49 13.52
N SER A 74 -3.52 -10.62 14.82
CA SER A 74 -4.88 -10.77 15.37
C SER A 74 -5.71 -9.52 15.18
N LEU A 75 -5.13 -8.31 15.34
CA LEU A 75 -5.81 -7.04 15.03
C LEU A 75 -6.21 -6.96 13.56
N TRP A 76 -5.30 -7.35 12.65
CA TRP A 76 -5.63 -7.40 11.22
C TRP A 76 -6.80 -8.35 10.95
N LEU A 77 -6.75 -9.57 11.49
CA LEU A 77 -7.82 -10.56 11.30
C LEU A 77 -9.15 -10.09 11.91
N ALA A 78 -9.10 -9.49 13.11
CA ALA A 78 -10.28 -8.92 13.76
C ALA A 78 -10.94 -7.84 12.88
N GLY A 79 -10.15 -6.98 12.23
CA GLY A 79 -10.65 -6.01 11.25
C GLY A 79 -11.38 -6.68 10.07
N ARG A 80 -10.81 -7.76 9.52
CA ARG A 80 -11.45 -8.51 8.41
C ARG A 80 -12.79 -9.12 8.84
N LEU A 81 -12.83 -9.73 10.01
CA LEU A 81 -14.05 -10.29 10.56
C LEU A 81 -15.09 -9.21 10.89
N ALA A 82 -14.67 -8.10 11.48
CA ALA A 82 -15.55 -6.96 11.78
C ALA A 82 -16.16 -6.38 10.50
N MET A 83 -15.37 -6.18 9.44
CA MET A 83 -15.86 -5.70 8.14
C MET A 83 -16.86 -6.66 7.49
N ALA A 84 -16.59 -7.96 7.57
CA ALA A 84 -17.51 -8.98 7.06
C ALA A 84 -18.82 -9.05 7.85
N SER A 85 -18.80 -8.76 9.15
CA SER A 85 -19.95 -8.80 10.06
C SER A 85 -20.52 -7.42 10.40
N SER A 86 -20.11 -6.36 9.69
CA SER A 86 -20.48 -4.97 10.01
C SER A 86 -21.99 -4.69 9.96
N GLY A 87 -22.76 -5.46 9.21
CA GLY A 87 -24.22 -5.41 9.22
C GLY A 87 -24.85 -5.95 10.51
N LEU A 88 -24.13 -6.77 11.28
CA LEU A 88 -24.59 -7.33 12.56
C LEU A 88 -24.12 -6.47 13.75
N ILE A 89 -22.86 -6.03 13.73
CA ILE A 89 -22.25 -5.29 14.84
C ILE A 89 -22.34 -3.77 14.70
N GLY A 90 -22.78 -3.29 13.53
CA GLY A 90 -22.82 -1.88 13.17
C GLY A 90 -21.52 -1.41 12.47
N ALA A 91 -21.67 -0.56 11.44
CA ALA A 91 -20.55 -0.04 10.66
C ALA A 91 -19.53 0.76 11.50
N GLY A 92 -20.00 1.49 12.51
CA GLY A 92 -19.14 2.28 13.40
C GLY A 92 -18.20 1.41 14.23
N LEU A 93 -18.71 0.35 14.87
CA LEU A 93 -17.88 -0.57 15.65
C LEU A 93 -16.91 -1.32 14.74
N ALA A 94 -17.37 -1.77 13.57
CA ALA A 94 -16.52 -2.41 12.58
C ALA A 94 -15.35 -1.50 12.15
N GLY A 95 -15.62 -0.22 11.90
CA GLY A 95 -14.62 0.78 11.55
C GLY A 95 -13.59 1.01 12.67
N ILE A 96 -14.04 1.10 13.93
CA ILE A 96 -13.13 1.23 15.08
C ILE A 96 -12.17 0.03 15.15
N VAL A 97 -12.70 -1.20 15.03
CA VAL A 97 -11.87 -2.42 15.07
C VAL A 97 -10.89 -2.45 13.90
N ASP A 98 -11.34 -2.09 12.70
CA ASP A 98 -10.52 -2.12 11.50
C ASP A 98 -9.36 -1.12 11.54
N VAL A 99 -9.63 0.13 11.95
CA VAL A 99 -8.61 1.19 12.03
C VAL A 99 -7.52 0.85 13.07
N THR A 100 -7.83 0.07 14.11
CA THR A 100 -6.85 -0.28 15.17
C THR A 100 -5.61 -0.98 14.63
N PHE A 101 -5.74 -1.80 13.58
CA PHE A 101 -4.59 -2.46 12.96
C PHE A 101 -3.57 -1.46 12.38
N LEU A 102 -4.05 -0.53 11.56
CA LEU A 102 -3.16 0.48 10.96
C LEU A 102 -2.62 1.46 12.00
N ALA A 103 -3.41 1.83 12.99
CA ALA A 103 -2.95 2.66 14.11
C ALA A 103 -1.84 1.98 14.91
N ALA A 104 -2.01 0.68 15.21
CA ALA A 104 -0.98 -0.13 15.87
C ALA A 104 0.29 -0.26 15.01
N LEU A 105 0.15 -0.44 13.70
CA LEU A 105 1.27 -0.48 12.77
C LEU A 105 2.06 0.84 12.77
N VAL A 106 1.36 1.99 12.69
CA VAL A 106 1.99 3.32 12.78
C VAL A 106 2.75 3.49 14.10
N ALA A 107 2.11 3.16 15.23
CA ALA A 107 2.73 3.25 16.54
C ALA A 107 3.98 2.37 16.65
N LEU A 108 3.94 1.16 16.10
CA LEU A 108 5.07 0.25 16.06
C LEU A 108 6.21 0.80 15.19
N VAL A 109 5.92 1.28 13.99
CA VAL A 109 6.91 1.87 13.09
C VAL A 109 7.59 3.08 13.74
N LEU A 110 6.81 3.98 14.34
CA LEU A 110 7.33 5.13 15.07
C LEU A 110 8.22 4.69 16.25
N ARG A 111 7.76 3.74 17.06
CA ARG A 111 8.53 3.19 18.18
C ARG A 111 9.89 2.68 17.72
N GLU A 112 9.94 1.89 16.67
CA GLU A 112 11.19 1.28 16.19
C GLU A 112 12.14 2.34 15.60
N ILE A 113 11.63 3.32 14.85
CA ILE A 113 12.42 4.43 14.31
C ILE A 113 13.01 5.28 15.43
N ILE A 114 12.19 5.69 16.41
CA ILE A 114 12.62 6.52 17.54
C ILE A 114 13.63 5.77 18.40
N SER A 115 13.33 4.51 18.77
CA SER A 115 14.21 3.69 19.61
C SER A 115 15.53 3.32 18.92
N GLY A 116 15.54 3.24 17.59
CA GLY A 116 16.75 3.01 16.79
C GLY A 116 17.51 4.30 16.41
N GLY A 117 17.02 5.47 16.81
CA GLY A 117 17.61 6.77 16.45
C GLY A 117 17.63 7.04 14.94
N ASN A 118 16.82 6.33 14.15
CA ASN A 118 16.87 6.36 12.68
C ASN A 118 15.90 7.41 12.09
N TRP A 119 16.13 8.66 12.41
CA TRP A 119 15.31 9.80 11.96
C TRP A 119 15.20 9.92 10.43
N ARG A 120 16.17 9.38 9.69
CA ARG A 120 16.17 9.36 8.22
C ARG A 120 14.94 8.61 7.66
N ASN A 121 14.40 7.65 8.39
CA ASN A 121 13.23 6.86 7.98
C ASN A 121 11.90 7.37 8.57
N LEU A 122 11.90 8.50 9.29
CA LEU A 122 10.68 9.12 9.79
C LEU A 122 9.63 9.40 8.69
N PRO A 123 10.00 9.80 7.46
CA PRO A 123 9.03 9.94 6.37
C PRO A 123 8.23 8.68 6.06
N VAL A 124 8.80 7.47 6.30
CA VAL A 124 8.08 6.21 6.12
C VAL A 124 6.92 6.10 7.12
N ALA A 125 7.16 6.46 8.38
CA ALA A 125 6.09 6.51 9.39
C ALA A 125 4.98 7.51 8.99
N GLY A 126 5.36 8.66 8.42
CA GLY A 126 4.41 9.65 7.90
C GLY A 126 3.54 9.07 6.77
N ILE A 127 4.13 8.35 5.84
CA ILE A 127 3.40 7.72 4.72
C ILE A 127 2.44 6.64 5.25
N VAL A 128 2.86 5.80 6.20
CA VAL A 128 1.98 4.81 6.83
C VAL A 128 0.88 5.49 7.65
N GLY A 129 1.19 6.62 8.29
CA GLY A 129 0.21 7.47 8.96
C GLY A 129 -0.84 8.05 8.02
N LEU A 130 -0.44 8.50 6.84
CA LEU A 130 -1.37 8.94 5.79
C LEU A 130 -2.25 7.79 5.28
N PHE A 131 -1.70 6.56 5.21
CA PHE A 131 -2.48 5.39 4.85
C PHE A 131 -3.49 5.03 5.94
N ALA A 132 -3.11 5.11 7.21
CA ALA A 132 -4.04 4.94 8.34
C ALA A 132 -5.13 6.03 8.36
N LEU A 133 -4.76 7.28 8.07
CA LEU A 133 -5.70 8.39 7.93
C LEU A 133 -6.69 8.14 6.78
N SER A 134 -6.24 7.64 5.65
CA SER A 134 -7.11 7.33 4.50
C SER A 134 -8.17 6.28 4.86
N ASN A 135 -7.81 5.27 5.67
CA ASN A 135 -8.75 4.28 6.18
C ASN A 135 -9.80 4.93 7.11
N LEU A 136 -9.33 5.75 8.05
CA LEU A 136 -10.22 6.50 8.96
C LEU A 136 -11.19 7.39 8.18
N LEU A 137 -10.72 8.13 7.16
CA LEU A 137 -11.57 8.96 6.31
C LEU A 137 -12.61 8.12 5.55
N SER A 138 -12.22 6.95 5.02
CA SER A 138 -13.16 6.05 4.35
C SER A 138 -14.28 5.55 5.28
N HIS A 139 -13.98 5.32 6.56
CA HIS A 139 -15.00 5.00 7.55
C HIS A 139 -15.87 6.21 7.92
N ALA A 140 -15.27 7.40 8.03
CA ALA A 140 -16.00 8.63 8.30
C ALA A 140 -16.98 8.97 7.17
N GLU A 141 -16.58 8.76 5.91
CA GLU A 141 -17.47 8.86 4.74
C GLU A 141 -18.61 7.83 4.82
N ALA A 142 -18.31 6.58 5.13
CA ALA A 142 -19.31 5.51 5.23
C ALA A 142 -20.30 5.67 6.40
N LEU A 143 -19.98 6.52 7.38
CA LEU A 143 -20.82 6.85 8.54
C LEU A 143 -21.54 8.20 8.38
N ASP A 144 -21.49 8.82 7.20
CA ASP A 144 -22.05 10.13 6.90
C ASP A 144 -21.49 11.27 7.79
N TRP A 145 -20.29 11.08 8.38
CA TRP A 145 -19.61 12.13 9.14
C TRP A 145 -18.88 13.11 8.21
N LEU A 146 -18.55 12.65 7.02
CA LEU A 146 -17.96 13.43 5.93
C LEU A 146 -18.77 13.18 4.65
N PRO A 147 -18.75 14.12 3.68
CA PRO A 147 -19.32 13.87 2.35
C PRO A 147 -18.72 12.61 1.72
N ASP A 148 -19.56 11.74 1.15
CA ASP A 148 -19.11 10.53 0.43
C ASP A 148 -18.63 10.91 -0.97
N ASP A 149 -17.51 11.64 -1.03
CA ASP A 149 -16.85 12.03 -2.27
C ASP A 149 -15.66 11.12 -2.62
N GLY A 150 -15.37 10.11 -1.79
CA GLY A 150 -14.31 9.15 -1.99
C GLY A 150 -12.90 9.68 -1.66
N LEU A 151 -12.77 10.71 -0.82
CA LEU A 151 -11.50 11.28 -0.41
C LEU A 151 -10.60 10.23 0.26
N GLY A 152 -11.15 9.44 1.19
CA GLY A 152 -10.41 8.37 1.87
C GLY A 152 -9.83 7.37 0.88
N LYS A 153 -10.63 6.91 -0.09
CA LYS A 153 -10.22 5.97 -1.14
C LYS A 153 -9.13 6.56 -2.03
N ARG A 154 -9.30 7.81 -2.50
CA ARG A 154 -8.30 8.50 -3.34
C ARG A 154 -6.98 8.66 -2.61
N LEU A 155 -7.02 9.09 -1.35
CA LEU A 155 -5.82 9.23 -0.52
C LEU A 155 -5.10 7.89 -0.33
N GLY A 156 -5.84 6.82 -0.04
CA GLY A 156 -5.27 5.48 0.09
C GLY A 156 -4.56 5.00 -1.18
N ILE A 157 -5.19 5.16 -2.35
CA ILE A 157 -4.59 4.84 -3.65
C ILE A 157 -3.35 5.71 -3.91
N ALA A 158 -3.42 7.01 -3.63
CA ALA A 158 -2.30 7.93 -3.82
C ALA A 158 -1.09 7.52 -2.98
N VAL A 159 -1.31 7.11 -1.72
CA VAL A 159 -0.25 6.58 -0.84
C VAL A 159 0.36 5.31 -1.41
N VAL A 160 -0.45 4.39 -1.93
CA VAL A 160 0.04 3.14 -2.56
C VAL A 160 0.89 3.45 -3.79
N ILE A 161 0.44 4.33 -4.67
CA ILE A 161 1.19 4.78 -5.85
C ILE A 161 2.53 5.41 -5.43
N ALA A 162 2.51 6.27 -4.40
CA ALA A 162 3.73 6.89 -3.87
C ALA A 162 4.70 5.82 -3.32
N LEU A 163 4.22 4.85 -2.55
CA LEU A 163 5.03 3.76 -2.01
C LEU A 163 5.64 2.90 -3.13
N ILE A 164 4.85 2.48 -4.11
CA ILE A 164 5.34 1.71 -5.27
C ILE A 164 6.41 2.52 -6.02
N SER A 165 6.16 3.79 -6.28
CA SER A 165 7.10 4.66 -7.01
C SER A 165 8.42 4.86 -6.25
N LEU A 166 8.36 5.05 -4.92
CA LEU A 166 9.53 5.27 -4.08
C LEU A 166 10.32 3.99 -3.82
N ILE A 167 9.62 2.94 -3.36
CA ILE A 167 10.24 1.68 -2.93
C ILE A 167 10.62 0.85 -4.14
N GLY A 168 9.69 0.62 -5.07
CA GLY A 168 9.93 -0.11 -6.31
C GLY A 168 11.06 0.50 -7.12
N GLY A 169 11.09 1.83 -7.19
CA GLY A 169 12.16 2.56 -7.88
C GLY A 169 13.56 2.47 -7.25
N ARG A 170 13.69 1.92 -6.06
CA ARG A 170 14.98 1.60 -5.42
C ARG A 170 15.29 0.12 -5.50
N ILE A 171 14.31 -0.71 -5.22
CA ILE A 171 14.47 -2.17 -5.12
C ILE A 171 14.68 -2.78 -6.49
N THR A 172 13.74 -2.56 -7.43
CA THR A 172 13.77 -3.21 -8.74
C THR A 172 15.06 -2.95 -9.51
N PRO A 173 15.51 -1.70 -9.75
CA PRO A 173 16.76 -1.49 -10.48
C PRO A 173 17.99 -2.00 -9.73
N SER A 174 17.97 -2.03 -8.40
CA SER A 174 19.07 -2.56 -7.59
C SER A 174 19.22 -4.08 -7.75
N PHE A 175 18.12 -4.82 -7.64
CA PHE A 175 18.14 -6.27 -7.84
C PHE A 175 18.47 -6.65 -9.28
N THR A 176 17.87 -5.96 -10.26
CA THR A 176 18.18 -6.12 -11.69
C THR A 176 19.68 -5.91 -11.94
N ARG A 177 20.25 -4.82 -11.42
CA ARG A 177 21.67 -4.53 -11.55
C ARG A 177 22.54 -5.64 -10.94
N ASN A 178 22.24 -6.06 -9.71
CA ASN A 178 23.01 -7.09 -9.01
C ASN A 178 23.01 -8.41 -9.77
N TRP A 179 21.88 -8.78 -10.38
CA TRP A 179 21.80 -9.99 -11.19
C TRP A 179 22.59 -9.85 -12.50
N LEU A 180 22.40 -8.72 -13.23
CA LEU A 180 23.10 -8.47 -14.48
C LEU A 180 24.64 -8.41 -14.31
N VAL A 181 25.13 -7.85 -13.20
CA VAL A 181 26.57 -7.86 -12.88
C VAL A 181 27.08 -9.30 -12.71
N LYS A 182 26.30 -10.19 -12.07
CA LYS A 182 26.70 -11.62 -11.95
C LYS A 182 26.68 -12.35 -13.28
N GLN A 183 25.90 -11.87 -14.26
CA GLN A 183 25.83 -12.41 -15.61
C GLN A 183 26.84 -11.76 -16.57
N GLU A 184 27.74 -10.90 -16.06
CA GLU A 184 28.72 -10.16 -16.87
C GLU A 184 28.08 -9.39 -18.03
N ALA A 185 26.85 -8.87 -17.84
CA ALA A 185 26.11 -8.18 -18.88
C ALA A 185 26.78 -6.86 -19.28
N ASN A 186 26.81 -6.58 -20.59
CA ASN A 186 27.40 -5.37 -21.15
C ASN A 186 26.64 -4.07 -20.83
N SER A 187 25.38 -4.19 -20.44
CA SER A 187 24.51 -3.04 -20.11
C SER A 187 23.86 -3.22 -18.76
N LEU A 188 23.87 -2.16 -17.96
CA LEU A 188 23.33 -2.16 -16.60
C LEU A 188 22.24 -1.09 -16.46
N PRO A 189 21.28 -1.27 -15.54
CA PRO A 189 20.28 -0.26 -15.21
C PRO A 189 20.91 1.08 -14.90
N ALA A 190 20.31 2.15 -15.41
CA ALA A 190 20.75 3.50 -15.13
C ALA A 190 20.67 3.77 -13.61
N GLN A 191 21.67 4.47 -13.09
CA GLN A 191 21.64 4.91 -11.71
C GLN A 191 20.53 5.94 -11.48
N PHE A 192 20.07 6.03 -10.23
CA PHE A 192 19.09 7.04 -9.82
C PHE A 192 19.60 8.46 -10.13
N GLY A 193 18.89 9.18 -10.95
CA GLY A 193 19.31 10.47 -11.49
C GLY A 193 18.21 11.50 -11.62
N VAL A 194 18.42 12.47 -12.48
CA VAL A 194 17.46 13.58 -12.70
C VAL A 194 16.11 13.05 -13.21
N VAL A 195 16.12 12.11 -14.17
CA VAL A 195 14.89 11.52 -14.71
C VAL A 195 14.04 10.87 -13.60
N ASP A 196 14.68 10.15 -12.68
CA ASP A 196 13.99 9.49 -11.59
C ASP A 196 13.39 10.51 -10.61
N ARG A 197 14.12 11.57 -10.29
CA ARG A 197 13.63 12.67 -9.43
C ARG A 197 12.45 13.40 -10.06
N LEU A 198 12.53 13.72 -11.34
CA LEU A 198 11.45 14.42 -12.04
C LEU A 198 10.20 13.52 -12.15
N ALA A 199 10.36 12.24 -12.50
CA ALA A 199 9.25 11.30 -12.55
C ALA A 199 8.58 11.13 -11.19
N LEU A 200 9.35 11.02 -10.10
CA LEU A 200 8.81 10.95 -8.74
C LEU A 200 8.09 12.23 -8.34
N ALA A 201 8.70 13.40 -8.57
CA ALA A 201 8.08 14.69 -8.25
C ALA A 201 6.76 14.86 -9.02
N LEU A 202 6.77 14.55 -10.31
CA LEU A 202 5.58 14.62 -11.15
C LEU A 202 4.48 13.65 -10.69
N THR A 203 4.86 12.40 -10.34
CA THR A 203 3.91 11.41 -9.81
C THR A 203 3.28 11.89 -8.50
N LEU A 204 4.10 12.36 -7.55
CA LEU A 204 3.60 12.86 -6.26
C LEU A 204 2.69 14.08 -6.45
N THR A 205 3.08 15.04 -7.30
CA THR A 205 2.23 16.20 -7.61
C THR A 205 0.92 15.78 -8.26
N ALA A 206 0.97 14.87 -9.24
CA ALA A 206 -0.22 14.38 -9.95
C ALA A 206 -1.23 13.71 -9.01
N VAL A 207 -0.76 12.81 -8.12
CA VAL A 207 -1.66 12.13 -7.18
C VAL A 207 -2.19 13.08 -6.11
N LEU A 208 -1.42 14.07 -5.67
CA LEU A 208 -1.90 15.10 -4.72
C LEU A 208 -3.00 15.97 -5.34
N VAL A 209 -2.81 16.41 -6.59
CA VAL A 209 -3.84 17.16 -7.32
C VAL A 209 -5.09 16.32 -7.53
N TRP A 210 -4.93 15.04 -7.90
CA TRP A 210 -6.06 14.13 -8.05
C TRP A 210 -6.81 13.87 -6.75
N VAL A 211 -6.14 13.78 -5.60
CA VAL A 211 -6.80 13.66 -4.30
C VAL A 211 -7.61 14.90 -3.97
N ALA A 212 -7.05 16.09 -4.19
CA ALA A 212 -7.67 17.37 -3.83
C ALA A 212 -8.76 17.81 -4.83
N ALA A 213 -8.61 17.49 -6.11
CA ALA A 213 -9.45 17.96 -7.20
C ALA A 213 -9.58 16.88 -8.29
N PRO A 214 -10.33 15.77 -8.06
CA PRO A 214 -10.34 14.58 -8.91
C PRO A 214 -10.87 14.84 -10.33
N ASP A 215 -11.83 15.75 -10.48
CA ASP A 215 -12.56 15.96 -11.74
C ASP A 215 -11.98 17.11 -12.58
N THR A 216 -10.72 17.50 -12.34
CA THR A 216 -10.08 18.58 -13.07
C THR A 216 -9.27 18.08 -14.27
N SER A 217 -9.35 18.79 -15.40
CA SER A 217 -8.50 18.53 -16.56
C SER A 217 -7.00 18.64 -16.25
N VAL A 218 -6.63 19.52 -15.33
CA VAL A 218 -5.24 19.67 -14.85
C VAL A 218 -4.78 18.38 -14.17
N GLY A 219 -5.60 17.79 -13.28
CA GLY A 219 -5.31 16.50 -12.64
C GLY A 219 -5.12 15.39 -13.67
N ALA A 220 -6.01 15.29 -14.66
CA ALA A 220 -5.92 14.29 -15.72
C ALA A 220 -4.63 14.43 -16.55
N ILE A 221 -4.27 15.65 -16.94
CA ILE A 221 -3.04 15.93 -17.70
C ILE A 221 -1.80 15.57 -16.86
N LEU A 222 -1.76 15.93 -15.58
CA LEU A 222 -0.65 15.60 -14.69
C LEU A 222 -0.51 14.08 -14.50
N LEU A 223 -1.62 13.35 -14.33
CA LEU A 223 -1.60 11.89 -14.23
C LEU A 223 -1.08 11.24 -15.53
N ALA A 224 -1.51 11.72 -16.69
CA ALA A 224 -1.01 11.23 -17.98
C ALA A 224 0.50 11.50 -18.13
N ALA A 225 0.95 12.70 -17.80
CA ALA A 225 2.37 13.04 -17.83
C ALA A 225 3.20 12.22 -16.84
N ALA A 226 2.68 11.98 -15.61
CA ALA A 226 3.31 11.12 -14.62
C ALA A 226 3.40 9.66 -15.07
N ALA A 227 2.38 9.15 -15.76
CA ALA A 227 2.38 7.81 -16.35
C ALA A 227 3.48 7.68 -17.41
N LEU A 228 3.59 8.64 -18.34
CA LEU A 228 4.63 8.65 -19.36
C LEU A 228 6.04 8.74 -18.75
N ALA A 229 6.24 9.60 -17.75
CA ALA A 229 7.50 9.72 -17.04
C ALA A 229 7.86 8.41 -16.29
N SER A 230 6.87 7.73 -15.75
CA SER A 230 7.05 6.43 -15.08
C SER A 230 7.41 5.32 -16.06
N ILE A 231 6.82 5.31 -17.27
CA ILE A 231 7.19 4.38 -18.35
C ILE A 231 8.65 4.60 -18.75
N LEU A 232 9.07 5.85 -18.97
CA LEU A 232 10.47 6.16 -19.30
C LEU A 232 11.42 5.69 -18.19
N ARG A 233 11.01 5.82 -16.93
CA ARG A 233 11.76 5.34 -15.78
C ARG A 233 11.89 3.81 -15.77
N LEU A 234 10.77 3.08 -16.02
CA LEU A 234 10.75 1.62 -16.11
C LEU A 234 11.68 1.08 -17.20
N VAL A 235 11.68 1.68 -18.38
CA VAL A 235 12.59 1.30 -19.47
C VAL A 235 14.06 1.38 -19.04
N ARG A 236 14.42 2.40 -18.24
CA ARG A 236 15.78 2.59 -17.71
C ARG A 236 16.21 1.50 -16.71
N TRP A 237 15.26 0.76 -16.10
CA TRP A 237 15.56 -0.32 -15.15
C TRP A 237 15.94 -1.61 -15.82
N GLN A 238 15.78 -1.72 -17.16
CA GLN A 238 16.14 -2.90 -17.95
C GLN A 238 15.51 -4.21 -17.46
N GLY A 239 14.29 -4.16 -16.95
CA GLY A 239 13.58 -5.34 -16.44
C GLY A 239 13.43 -6.46 -17.49
N SER A 240 13.30 -6.10 -18.79
CA SER A 240 13.24 -7.07 -19.87
C SER A 240 14.51 -7.94 -20.03
N ALA A 241 15.68 -7.45 -19.56
CA ALA A 241 16.92 -8.20 -19.60
C ALA A 241 16.97 -9.34 -18.57
N THR A 242 16.06 -9.34 -17.57
CA THR A 242 16.03 -10.35 -16.49
C THR A 242 14.88 -11.36 -16.64
N ARG A 243 14.24 -11.41 -17.81
CA ARG A 243 13.08 -12.29 -18.08
C ARG A 243 13.34 -13.78 -17.87
N CYS A 244 14.60 -14.20 -17.85
CA CYS A 244 15.00 -15.59 -17.57
C CYS A 244 15.12 -15.88 -16.05
N GLU A 245 15.00 -14.88 -15.18
CA GLU A 245 15.08 -15.03 -13.73
C GLU A 245 13.71 -14.87 -13.08
N PRO A 246 13.05 -15.99 -12.70
CA PRO A 246 11.67 -15.94 -12.18
C PRO A 246 11.48 -15.04 -10.96
N LEU A 247 12.49 -14.95 -10.08
CA LEU A 247 12.42 -14.10 -8.88
C LEU A 247 12.42 -12.61 -9.22
N LEU A 248 13.04 -12.21 -10.34
CA LEU A 248 13.04 -10.82 -10.80
C LEU A 248 11.81 -10.46 -11.63
N LEU A 249 11.11 -11.46 -12.19
CA LEU A 249 9.87 -11.22 -12.93
C LEU A 249 8.69 -10.81 -12.04
N VAL A 250 8.76 -11.05 -10.73
CA VAL A 250 7.72 -10.68 -9.77
C VAL A 250 7.99 -9.31 -9.10
N LEU A 251 9.08 -8.64 -9.45
CA LEU A 251 9.42 -7.29 -9.00
C LEU A 251 8.96 -6.25 -10.00
#